data_e393b7be8f780473232cd1b2aa9b2e63
#
_entry.id   e393b7be8f780473232cd1b2aa9b2e63
#
_cell.length_a   1.000
_cell.length_b   1.000
_cell.length_c   1.000
_cell.angle_alpha   90.00
_cell.angle_beta   90.00
_cell.angle_gamma   90.00
#
_symmetry.space_group_name_H-M   'P 1'
#
loop_
_entity.id
_entity.type
_entity.pdbx_description
1 polymer ?
#
loop_
_entity_poly.entity_id
_entity_poly.type
_entity_poly.pdbx_seq_one_letter_code
_entity_poly.pdbx_strand_id
1 'polypeptide(L)'
;MPAAADTQADRASRPAALAADAGEASAVPQPAEAPECSSPVAVFEAGVEVGRVCPADAPRDGLTLIDLSDDWVPGALREPDDAVHLPQPYRSAYVKLANEEFPAGLEGERPRRDAFLDLYGIFPSLQVVAARLLDEERHACHAAVDASAIQTLATSPQPSTAQVTPAVTAAFAALDRLLVCERLLPASTRRRPRWRLQEALEAYQRKHMIVSYGVLDRETRRALEQDTRELDFRALLRTLRARVIDAAGLIEDGTARAVRGTILSRQIDGDAFHAGDGHEPMEEGAPDLVSPATEAAARALGWTDPAAAAEFFLRHGPAPTRRLTVAVRLPPAPAYHDEHMDLRVEIDRGDVWYELPARRGRVAHHPTLTLYARTSGDEEVALVRWPTTIGGWKKELGPKGKLGLRYKNSDVGKRLWRDLIVSPAWLPPLETPPRALVHRLSAAGKWIPDTDLLGPGYASAYGLVMLVHHRAVEGADGTVWYDNGIRTHGSLSYHSILESESHGCHRLFNHAAVQLASFLLRHRNHLTRGLMARPFVHEFTWRGTKLKLPIPQRGYRFELTPPVEVEVLPGTVRGKIQRVPLRIVKLPRPQAHASDAAAKVAPPLPPEGSEVQAAPPKQSG
;
A
#
# COMPACT_ATOMS: atom_id res chain seq x y z
N MET A 1 33.57 -21.35 54.60
CA MET A 1 33.84 -21.25 56.06
C MET A 1 34.20 -19.82 56.37
N PRO A 2 33.85 -19.38 57.58
CA PRO A 2 32.53 -18.83 57.93
C PRO A 2 32.72 -17.44 58.54
N ALA A 3 31.79 -16.78 58.87
CA ALA A 3 30.96 -16.60 60.06
C ALA A 3 30.65 -15.10 60.20
N ALA A 4 29.50 -14.81 60.45
CA ALA A 4 28.60 -14.70 61.58
C ALA A 4 28.58 -13.29 62.16
N ALA A 5 27.42 -12.71 62.19
CA ALA A 5 26.48 -12.52 63.29
C ALA A 5 26.87 -11.43 64.28
N ASP A 6 25.93 -10.54 64.60
CA ASP A 6 25.19 -10.39 65.85
C ASP A 6 24.37 -9.08 65.83
N THR A 7 23.09 -9.15 65.95
CA THR A 7 22.13 -9.03 67.08
C THR A 7 22.32 -7.85 68.02
N GLN A 8 21.27 -7.11 68.27
CA GLN A 8 20.54 -6.76 69.49
C GLN A 8 19.70 -5.50 69.30
N ALA A 9 18.43 -5.54 69.35
CA ALA A 9 17.47 -5.78 70.44
C ALA A 9 17.17 -4.50 71.32
N ASP A 10 15.91 -4.22 71.31
CA ASP A 10 15.05 -3.84 72.41
C ASP A 10 15.10 -2.42 72.99
N ARG A 11 13.96 -1.74 72.94
CA ARG A 11 13.24 -1.27 74.15
C ARG A 11 11.83 -0.78 73.85
N ALA A 12 10.93 -1.44 74.49
CA ALA A 12 9.53 -1.09 74.67
C ALA A 12 9.38 0.11 75.66
N SER A 13 8.32 0.90 75.44
CA SER A 13 7.59 1.56 76.51
C SER A 13 6.18 1.96 76.04
N ARG A 14 5.18 1.43 76.67
CA ARG A 14 3.76 1.84 76.77
C ARG A 14 3.57 2.67 78.05
N PRO A 15 2.36 3.22 78.36
CA PRO A 15 1.34 3.94 77.59
C PRO A 15 0.92 5.26 78.26
N ALA A 16 0.13 6.08 77.65
CA ALA A 16 -0.73 7.04 78.36
C ALA A 16 -2.10 7.20 77.67
N ALA A 17 -3.10 7.32 78.49
CA ALA A 17 -4.49 7.10 78.24
C ALA A 17 -5.27 8.34 77.74
N LEU A 18 -6.35 8.06 77.02
CA LEU A 18 -7.69 8.71 77.06
C LEU A 18 -7.82 10.24 77.10
N ALA A 19 -8.35 10.77 75.97
CA ALA A 19 -9.41 11.78 76.04
C ALA A 19 -10.37 11.52 74.89
N ALA A 20 -11.65 11.28 75.22
CA ALA A 20 -12.77 11.22 74.31
C ALA A 20 -13.12 12.63 73.88
N ASP A 21 -13.31 12.84 72.58
CA ASP A 21 -14.13 13.97 72.11
C ASP A 21 -15.06 13.53 70.98
N ALA A 22 -16.19 14.17 70.93
CA ALA A 22 -17.41 13.75 70.33
C ALA A 22 -17.46 14.04 68.79
N GLY A 23 -18.05 13.10 68.07
CA GLY A 23 -18.99 13.33 66.98
C GLY A 23 -18.58 14.24 65.83
N GLU A 24 -17.90 13.69 64.82
CA GLU A 24 -18.06 14.20 63.45
C GLU A 24 -18.80 13.15 62.59
N ALA A 25 -19.95 13.58 62.09
CA ALA A 25 -20.76 12.81 61.19
C ALA A 25 -19.93 12.43 59.93
N SER A 26 -19.81 11.14 59.69
CA SER A 26 -19.23 10.58 58.47
C SER A 26 -19.99 11.13 57.27
N ALA A 27 -19.41 12.10 56.58
CA ALA A 27 -19.90 12.51 55.26
C ALA A 27 -19.77 11.31 54.32
N VAL A 28 -20.88 10.79 53.85
CA VAL A 28 -20.93 9.84 52.72
C VAL A 28 -20.20 10.50 51.57
N PRO A 29 -19.15 9.88 51.00
CA PRO A 29 -18.49 10.46 49.84
C PRO A 29 -19.55 10.56 48.73
N GLN A 30 -19.80 11.79 48.30
CA GLN A 30 -20.60 12.03 47.07
C GLN A 30 -19.90 11.25 45.95
N PRO A 31 -20.65 10.52 45.11
CA PRO A 31 -20.08 9.91 43.94
C PRO A 31 -19.40 11.03 43.14
N ALA A 32 -18.10 10.82 42.84
CA ALA A 32 -17.36 11.73 41.99
C ALA A 32 -18.17 11.93 40.71
N GLU A 33 -18.51 13.16 40.40
CA GLU A 33 -19.16 13.51 39.13
C GLU A 33 -18.28 12.92 38.02
N ALA A 34 -18.89 12.09 37.18
CA ALA A 34 -18.20 11.54 36.03
C ALA A 34 -17.60 12.70 35.22
N PRO A 35 -16.34 12.61 34.78
CA PRO A 35 -15.70 13.71 34.05
C PRO A 35 -16.59 14.11 32.87
N GLU A 36 -17.00 15.39 32.84
CA GLU A 36 -17.80 15.93 31.75
C GLU A 36 -17.10 15.63 30.41
N CYS A 37 -17.85 15.01 29.49
CA CYS A 37 -17.38 14.69 28.16
C CYS A 37 -17.11 15.98 27.38
N SER A 38 -15.85 16.36 27.21
CA SER A 38 -15.46 17.61 26.55
C SER A 38 -15.72 17.61 25.03
N SER A 39 -15.91 16.44 24.40
CA SER A 39 -16.07 16.32 22.94
C SER A 39 -16.90 15.08 22.57
N PRO A 40 -18.23 15.13 22.74
CA PRO A 40 -19.09 14.00 22.36
C PRO A 40 -19.11 13.80 20.84
N VAL A 41 -19.04 12.53 20.41
CA VAL A 41 -19.06 12.09 19.02
C VAL A 41 -20.47 11.75 18.59
N ALA A 42 -20.86 12.15 17.38
CA ALA A 42 -22.17 11.86 16.81
C ALA A 42 -22.33 10.36 16.51
N VAL A 43 -23.45 9.79 16.92
CA VAL A 43 -23.87 8.42 16.61
C VAL A 43 -24.77 8.44 15.39
N PHE A 44 -24.41 7.70 14.35
CA PHE A 44 -25.17 7.63 13.11
C PHE A 44 -25.88 6.29 12.95
N GLU A 45 -27.16 6.36 12.52
CA GLU A 45 -27.98 5.24 12.07
C GLU A 45 -28.77 5.64 10.83
N ALA A 46 -28.65 4.86 9.76
CA ALA A 46 -29.38 5.07 8.50
C ALA A 46 -29.29 6.53 7.95
N GLY A 47 -28.12 7.15 8.05
CA GLY A 47 -27.87 8.50 7.55
C GLY A 47 -28.33 9.65 8.45
N VAL A 48 -28.78 9.34 9.67
CA VAL A 48 -29.30 10.32 10.64
C VAL A 48 -28.44 10.28 11.91
N GLU A 49 -28.12 11.45 12.47
CA GLU A 49 -27.54 11.56 13.81
C GLU A 49 -28.64 11.25 14.83
N VAL A 50 -28.51 10.11 15.54
CA VAL A 50 -29.49 9.63 16.52
C VAL A 50 -29.12 9.99 17.96
N GLY A 51 -27.92 10.48 18.19
CA GLY A 51 -27.45 10.87 19.52
C GLY A 51 -25.96 11.17 19.52
N ARG A 52 -25.40 11.34 20.71
CA ARG A 52 -23.97 11.57 20.91
C ARG A 52 -23.44 10.69 22.03
N VAL A 53 -22.22 10.23 21.91
CA VAL A 53 -21.54 9.37 22.88
C VAL A 53 -20.16 9.95 23.21
N CYS A 54 -19.73 9.79 24.45
CA CYS A 54 -18.36 10.07 24.83
C CYS A 54 -17.41 9.03 24.20
N PRO A 55 -16.25 9.43 23.64
CA PRO A 55 -15.31 8.49 23.07
C PRO A 55 -14.94 7.33 24.01
N ALA A 56 -14.78 7.59 25.31
CA ALA A 56 -14.44 6.57 26.31
C ALA A 56 -15.59 5.57 26.57
N ASP A 57 -16.83 5.95 26.32
CA ASP A 57 -18.00 5.11 26.55
C ASP A 57 -18.44 4.34 25.31
N ALA A 58 -18.04 4.79 24.12
CA ALA A 58 -18.45 4.17 22.86
C ALA A 58 -18.23 2.64 22.81
N PRO A 59 -17.08 2.07 23.27
CA PRO A 59 -16.91 0.61 23.27
C PRO A 59 -17.89 -0.12 24.20
N ARG A 60 -18.26 0.48 25.34
CA ARG A 60 -19.24 -0.09 26.28
C ARG A 60 -20.62 -0.16 25.67
N ASP A 61 -20.96 0.82 24.82
CA ASP A 61 -22.23 0.88 24.09
C ASP A 61 -22.22 0.04 22.81
N GLY A 62 -21.12 -0.69 22.54
CA GLY A 62 -20.93 -1.50 21.35
C GLY A 62 -20.80 -0.66 20.07
N LEU A 63 -20.26 0.54 20.21
CA LEU A 63 -20.02 1.48 19.12
C LEU A 63 -18.53 1.51 18.76
N THR A 64 -18.24 1.61 17.48
CA THR A 64 -16.89 1.82 16.94
C THR A 64 -16.75 3.27 16.49
N LEU A 65 -15.68 3.92 16.91
CA LEU A 65 -15.35 5.28 16.50
C LEU A 65 -14.55 5.23 15.19
N ILE A 66 -15.12 5.82 14.15
CA ILE A 66 -14.47 5.91 12.84
C ILE A 66 -14.06 7.35 12.60
N ASP A 67 -12.76 7.55 12.41
CA ASP A 67 -12.19 8.85 12.06
C ASP A 67 -12.35 9.11 10.55
N LEU A 68 -13.24 10.01 10.19
CA LEU A 68 -13.53 10.45 8.83
C LEU A 68 -12.76 11.73 8.46
N SER A 69 -11.92 12.23 9.34
CA SER A 69 -11.20 13.51 9.14
C SER A 69 -10.23 13.46 7.95
N ASP A 70 -9.93 14.64 7.40
CA ASP A 70 -9.00 14.78 6.27
C ASP A 70 -7.55 14.59 6.67
N ASP A 71 -7.23 14.67 7.95
CA ASP A 71 -5.91 14.43 8.52
C ASP A 71 -5.73 13.01 9.06
N TRP A 72 -6.69 12.11 8.79
CA TRP A 72 -6.55 10.70 9.11
C TRP A 72 -5.35 10.05 8.41
N VAL A 73 -4.67 9.20 9.13
CA VAL A 73 -3.63 8.30 8.60
C VAL A 73 -3.82 6.89 9.18
N PRO A 74 -3.40 5.84 8.46
CA PRO A 74 -3.42 4.47 8.98
C PRO A 74 -2.64 4.34 10.29
N GLY A 75 -3.04 3.42 11.16
CA GLY A 75 -2.45 3.24 12.48
C GLY A 75 -0.93 3.11 12.49
N ALA A 76 -0.37 2.35 11.54
CA ALA A 76 1.08 2.20 11.40
C ALA A 76 1.84 3.50 11.07
N LEU A 77 1.17 4.48 10.47
CA LEU A 77 1.75 5.75 10.06
C LEU A 77 1.45 6.89 11.06
N ARG A 78 0.67 6.60 12.11
CA ARG A 78 0.44 7.55 13.22
C ARG A 78 1.70 7.66 14.05
N GLU A 79 1.95 8.88 14.50
CA GLU A 79 3.02 9.09 15.47
C GLU A 79 2.52 8.71 16.84
N PRO A 80 3.35 8.04 17.64
CA PRO A 80 3.07 7.87 19.07
C PRO A 80 2.93 9.24 19.73
N ASP A 81 1.92 9.42 20.57
CA ASP A 81 1.64 10.68 21.29
C ASP A 81 2.81 11.14 22.16
N ASP A 82 3.69 10.20 22.56
CA ASP A 82 4.88 10.46 23.39
C ASP A 82 6.12 10.90 22.59
N ALA A 83 6.07 10.94 21.27
CA ALA A 83 7.22 11.34 20.44
C ALA A 83 7.37 12.87 20.39
N VAL A 84 7.58 13.50 21.53
CA VAL A 84 7.60 14.96 21.76
C VAL A 84 8.63 15.72 20.92
N HIS A 85 9.56 15.06 20.25
CA HIS A 85 10.66 15.73 19.53
C HIS A 85 11.03 15.13 18.18
N LEU A 86 10.21 14.23 17.60
CA LEU A 86 10.49 13.73 16.25
C LEU A 86 9.86 14.66 15.23
N PRO A 87 10.61 15.09 14.20
CA PRO A 87 9.99 15.74 13.06
C PRO A 87 8.92 14.77 12.52
N GLN A 88 7.72 15.26 12.30
CA GLN A 88 6.58 14.49 11.78
C GLN A 88 6.66 14.34 10.26
N PRO A 89 7.65 13.62 9.68
CA PRO A 89 7.83 13.62 8.24
C PRO A 89 6.80 12.74 7.55
N TYR A 90 6.26 11.72 8.27
CA TYR A 90 5.44 10.69 7.61
C TYR A 90 3.96 11.04 7.61
N ARG A 91 3.41 11.45 8.76
CA ARG A 91 2.02 11.88 8.85
C ARG A 91 1.76 13.05 7.92
N SER A 92 2.57 14.11 8.00
CA SER A 92 2.37 15.29 7.16
C SER A 92 2.53 14.99 5.67
N ALA A 93 3.47 14.11 5.30
CA ALA A 93 3.61 13.68 3.91
C ALA A 93 2.41 12.85 3.43
N TYR A 94 1.90 11.94 4.27
CA TYR A 94 0.70 11.18 3.97
C TYR A 94 -0.52 12.10 3.80
N VAL A 95 -0.77 12.98 4.77
CA VAL A 95 -1.89 13.93 4.75
C VAL A 95 -1.84 14.83 3.53
N LYS A 96 -0.66 15.37 3.19
CA LYS A 96 -0.48 16.18 1.97
C LYS A 96 -0.85 15.43 0.71
N LEU A 97 -0.40 14.17 0.58
CA LEU A 97 -0.74 13.35 -0.58
C LEU A 97 -2.22 12.97 -0.60
N ALA A 98 -2.80 12.63 0.55
CA ALA A 98 -4.22 12.28 0.67
C ALA A 98 -5.13 13.46 0.33
N ASN A 99 -4.71 14.70 0.62
CA ASN A 99 -5.40 15.94 0.27
C ASN A 99 -4.95 16.55 -1.07
N GLU A 100 -4.18 15.80 -1.87
CA GLU A 100 -3.68 16.24 -3.17
C GLU A 100 -2.82 17.52 -3.09
N GLU A 101 -2.16 17.74 -1.97
CA GLU A 101 -1.21 18.84 -1.80
C GLU A 101 0.13 18.50 -2.46
N PHE A 102 0.42 19.07 -3.62
CA PHE A 102 1.68 18.83 -4.32
C PHE A 102 2.68 19.97 -4.07
N PRO A 103 3.98 19.64 -4.02
CA PRO A 103 5.01 20.66 -4.05
C PRO A 103 4.88 21.54 -5.30
N ALA A 104 5.21 22.81 -5.16
CA ALA A 104 5.22 23.76 -6.28
C ALA A 104 6.06 23.20 -7.45
N GLY A 105 5.56 23.32 -8.66
CA GLY A 105 6.19 22.82 -9.88
C GLY A 105 5.78 21.42 -10.32
N LEU A 106 4.94 20.72 -9.52
CA LEU A 106 4.42 19.40 -9.88
C LEU A 106 2.93 19.40 -10.23
N GLU A 107 2.31 20.57 -10.34
CA GLU A 107 0.87 20.75 -10.60
C GLU A 107 0.45 20.07 -11.92
N GLY A 108 1.33 20.05 -12.92
CA GLY A 108 1.08 19.38 -14.20
C GLY A 108 1.06 17.86 -14.12
N GLU A 109 1.57 17.26 -13.03
CA GLU A 109 1.56 15.83 -12.77
C GLU A 109 0.42 15.40 -11.83
N ARG A 110 -0.35 16.34 -11.31
CA ARG A 110 -1.42 16.10 -10.33
C ARG A 110 -2.40 15.01 -10.78
N PRO A 111 -3.04 15.06 -11.95
CA PRO A 111 -3.99 14.04 -12.38
C PRO A 111 -3.38 12.64 -12.47
N ARG A 112 -2.09 12.57 -12.81
CA ARG A 112 -1.36 11.31 -12.90
C ARG A 112 -1.10 10.70 -11.52
N ARG A 113 -0.80 11.54 -10.51
CA ARG A 113 -0.57 11.09 -9.13
C ARG A 113 -1.85 10.64 -8.45
N ASP A 114 -2.95 11.35 -8.62
CA ASP A 114 -4.25 11.01 -8.05
C ASP A 114 -4.68 9.59 -8.40
N ALA A 115 -4.40 9.18 -9.63
CA ALA A 115 -4.69 7.83 -10.10
C ALA A 115 -3.87 6.73 -9.39
N PHE A 116 -2.83 7.08 -8.64
CA PHE A 116 -1.94 6.12 -8.00
C PHE A 116 -2.02 6.09 -6.48
N LEU A 117 -2.79 6.99 -5.85
CA LEU A 117 -2.81 7.12 -4.39
C LEU A 117 -3.15 5.79 -3.70
N ASP A 118 -4.17 5.10 -4.14
CA ASP A 118 -4.59 3.82 -3.56
C ASP A 118 -3.47 2.76 -3.66
N LEU A 119 -2.76 2.71 -4.78
CA LEU A 119 -1.64 1.77 -4.98
C LEU A 119 -0.44 2.09 -4.11
N TYR A 120 -0.24 3.36 -3.79
CA TYR A 120 0.81 3.78 -2.87
C TYR A 120 0.49 3.43 -1.41
N GLY A 121 -0.70 2.89 -1.12
CA GLY A 121 -1.18 2.68 0.24
C GLY A 121 -1.62 3.99 0.89
N ILE A 122 -1.87 5.02 0.09
CA ILE A 122 -2.34 6.33 0.51
C ILE A 122 -3.77 6.47 -0.01
N PHE A 123 -4.74 6.36 0.88
CA PHE A 123 -6.12 6.57 0.51
C PHE A 123 -6.40 8.07 0.44
N PRO A 124 -7.12 8.55 -0.59
CA PRO A 124 -7.52 9.95 -0.69
C PRO A 124 -8.31 10.37 0.55
N SER A 125 -8.28 11.65 0.90
CA SER A 125 -9.18 12.16 1.94
C SER A 125 -10.63 12.04 1.48
N LEU A 126 -11.55 11.96 2.43
CA LEU A 126 -12.98 11.92 2.09
C LEU A 126 -13.42 13.18 1.35
N GLN A 127 -12.85 14.33 1.66
CA GLN A 127 -13.11 15.58 0.94
C GLN A 127 -12.77 15.47 -0.55
N VAL A 128 -11.62 14.88 -0.88
CA VAL A 128 -11.18 14.68 -2.26
C VAL A 128 -12.14 13.76 -3.02
N VAL A 129 -12.51 12.65 -2.40
CA VAL A 129 -13.41 11.68 -3.04
C VAL A 129 -14.83 12.22 -3.14
N ALA A 130 -15.30 12.94 -2.11
CA ALA A 130 -16.60 13.63 -2.16
C ALA A 130 -16.63 14.70 -3.26
N ALA A 131 -15.54 15.48 -3.42
CA ALA A 131 -15.45 16.46 -4.50
C ALA A 131 -15.53 15.81 -5.89
N ARG A 132 -14.95 14.60 -6.07
CA ARG A 132 -15.10 13.83 -7.31
C ARG A 132 -16.53 13.38 -7.52
N LEU A 133 -17.18 12.85 -6.47
CA LEU A 133 -18.56 12.39 -6.51
C LEU A 133 -19.55 13.54 -6.84
N LEU A 134 -19.24 14.76 -6.41
CA LEU A 134 -20.03 15.97 -6.64
C LEU A 134 -19.67 16.72 -7.93
N ASP A 135 -18.72 16.24 -8.73
CA ASP A 135 -18.23 16.90 -9.95
C ASP A 135 -19.16 16.65 -11.15
N GLU A 136 -20.29 17.36 -11.16
CA GLU A 136 -21.32 17.22 -12.20
C GLU A 136 -20.80 17.53 -13.60
N GLU A 137 -19.86 18.47 -13.75
CA GLU A 137 -19.24 18.79 -15.04
C GLU A 137 -18.48 17.59 -15.61
N ARG A 138 -17.70 16.92 -14.78
CA ARG A 138 -16.97 15.71 -15.16
C ARG A 138 -17.92 14.56 -15.51
N HIS A 139 -18.97 14.35 -14.71
CA HIS A 139 -19.97 13.32 -14.97
C HIS A 139 -20.71 13.57 -16.29
N ALA A 140 -21.14 14.82 -16.52
CA ALA A 140 -21.80 15.18 -17.78
C ALA A 140 -20.86 15.06 -18.98
N CYS A 141 -19.60 15.45 -18.84
CA CYS A 141 -18.59 15.28 -19.88
C CYS A 141 -18.40 13.79 -20.23
N HIS A 142 -18.30 12.92 -19.22
CA HIS A 142 -18.14 11.48 -19.41
C HIS A 142 -19.37 10.86 -20.09
N ALA A 143 -20.57 11.21 -19.63
CA ALA A 143 -21.82 10.71 -20.18
C ALA A 143 -22.05 11.12 -21.64
N ALA A 144 -21.44 12.22 -22.10
CA ALA A 144 -21.49 12.68 -23.48
C ALA A 144 -20.54 11.92 -24.43
N VAL A 145 -19.69 11.02 -23.91
CA VAL A 145 -18.78 10.21 -24.72
C VAL A 145 -19.46 8.90 -25.07
N ASP A 146 -19.45 8.55 -26.37
CA ASP A 146 -19.86 7.21 -26.81
C ASP A 146 -18.79 6.16 -26.42
N ALA A 147 -18.89 5.66 -25.19
CA ALA A 147 -17.98 4.66 -24.67
C ALA A 147 -18.12 3.30 -25.39
N SER A 148 -19.29 3.02 -25.99
CA SER A 148 -19.51 1.76 -26.73
C SER A 148 -18.60 1.65 -27.95
N ALA A 149 -18.21 2.78 -28.56
CA ALA A 149 -17.26 2.81 -29.64
C ALA A 149 -15.89 2.22 -29.24
N ILE A 150 -15.50 2.34 -27.95
CA ILE A 150 -14.22 1.83 -27.43
C ILE A 150 -14.16 0.30 -27.49
N GLN A 151 -15.32 -0.38 -27.46
CA GLN A 151 -15.42 -1.84 -27.56
C GLN A 151 -14.88 -2.38 -28.87
N THR A 152 -14.84 -1.56 -29.94
CA THR A 152 -14.28 -1.96 -31.22
C THR A 152 -12.75 -2.08 -31.22
N LEU A 153 -12.08 -1.53 -30.18
CA LEU A 153 -10.64 -1.67 -30.03
C LEU A 153 -10.30 -3.09 -29.56
N ALA A 154 -9.27 -3.68 -30.18
CA ALA A 154 -8.72 -4.94 -29.71
C ALA A 154 -8.13 -4.78 -28.29
N THR A 155 -7.95 -5.90 -27.59
CA THR A 155 -7.38 -5.96 -26.25
C THR A 155 -5.94 -5.41 -26.14
N SER A 156 -5.30 -5.12 -27.27
CA SER A 156 -4.02 -4.42 -27.34
C SER A 156 -4.20 -3.05 -28.01
N PRO A 157 -3.73 -1.96 -27.41
CA PRO A 157 -3.76 -0.64 -28.03
C PRO A 157 -2.76 -0.50 -29.20
N GLN A 158 -2.05 -1.56 -29.55
CA GLN A 158 -1.24 -1.66 -30.76
C GLN A 158 -2.00 -2.43 -31.86
N PRO A 159 -2.84 -1.78 -32.66
CA PRO A 159 -3.19 -2.38 -33.94
C PRO A 159 -1.88 -2.48 -34.73
N SER A 160 -1.57 -3.69 -35.19
CA SER A 160 -0.60 -3.85 -36.27
C SER A 160 -0.87 -2.79 -37.32
N THR A 161 0.15 -2.26 -37.97
CA THR A 161 0.13 -1.20 -38.98
C THR A 161 -0.83 -1.45 -40.17
N ALA A 162 -1.58 -2.53 -40.19
CA ALA A 162 -2.58 -2.88 -41.17
C ALA A 162 -3.96 -2.34 -40.75
N GLN A 163 -4.41 -1.31 -41.46
CA GLN A 163 -5.78 -0.81 -41.56
C GLN A 163 -6.35 -0.10 -40.32
N VAL A 164 -6.03 1.18 -40.16
CA VAL A 164 -6.80 2.10 -39.31
C VAL A 164 -8.15 2.34 -40.01
N THR A 165 -9.18 1.59 -39.61
CA THR A 165 -10.55 1.78 -40.10
C THR A 165 -11.17 3.04 -39.48
N PRO A 166 -12.20 3.64 -40.10
CA PRO A 166 -12.94 4.76 -39.48
C PRO A 166 -13.47 4.42 -38.09
N ALA A 167 -13.92 3.20 -37.84
CA ALA A 167 -14.38 2.73 -36.53
C ALA A 167 -13.27 2.73 -35.49
N VAL A 168 -12.08 2.25 -35.82
CA VAL A 168 -10.90 2.28 -34.93
C VAL A 168 -10.49 3.74 -34.62
N THR A 169 -10.59 4.63 -35.62
CA THR A 169 -10.30 6.08 -35.40
C THR A 169 -11.32 6.70 -34.44
N ALA A 170 -12.60 6.43 -34.61
CA ALA A 170 -13.68 6.89 -33.74
C ALA A 170 -13.49 6.37 -32.30
N ALA A 171 -13.13 5.09 -32.14
CA ALA A 171 -12.88 4.49 -30.85
C ALA A 171 -11.70 5.13 -30.09
N PHE A 172 -10.59 5.43 -30.77
CA PHE A 172 -9.49 6.18 -30.15
C PHE A 172 -9.87 7.62 -29.80
N ALA A 173 -10.71 8.27 -30.61
CA ALA A 173 -11.20 9.59 -30.31
C ALA A 173 -12.16 9.60 -29.10
N ALA A 174 -13.00 8.57 -28.96
CA ALA A 174 -13.85 8.38 -27.79
C ALA A 174 -13.00 8.14 -26.52
N LEU A 175 -12.01 7.27 -26.57
CA LEU A 175 -11.10 7.02 -25.46
C LEU A 175 -10.32 8.27 -25.05
N ASP A 176 -9.78 9.04 -26.02
CA ASP A 176 -9.08 10.29 -25.74
C ASP A 176 -9.99 11.29 -25.03
N ARG A 177 -11.23 11.49 -25.53
CA ARG A 177 -12.22 12.39 -24.90
C ARG A 177 -12.57 11.93 -23.49
N LEU A 178 -12.80 10.65 -23.27
CA LEU A 178 -13.11 10.10 -21.94
C LEU A 178 -11.98 10.36 -20.95
N LEU A 179 -10.73 10.11 -21.33
CA LEU A 179 -9.57 10.39 -20.49
C LEU A 179 -9.33 11.89 -20.25
N VAL A 180 -9.79 12.76 -21.16
CA VAL A 180 -9.83 14.22 -20.93
C VAL A 180 -10.93 14.57 -19.92
N CYS A 181 -12.13 13.99 -20.01
CA CYS A 181 -13.19 14.17 -19.03
C CYS A 181 -12.73 13.73 -17.62
N GLU A 182 -11.98 12.62 -17.54
CA GLU A 182 -11.36 12.13 -16.30
C GLU A 182 -10.17 12.98 -15.83
N ARG A 183 -9.84 14.06 -16.53
CA ARG A 183 -8.70 14.95 -16.23
C ARG A 183 -7.34 14.24 -16.23
N LEU A 184 -7.24 13.06 -16.83
CA LEU A 184 -6.00 12.30 -17.00
C LEU A 184 -5.19 12.76 -18.23
N LEU A 185 -5.83 13.51 -19.12
CA LEU A 185 -5.21 14.18 -20.26
C LEU A 185 -5.65 15.64 -20.33
N PRO A 186 -4.76 16.58 -20.69
CA PRO A 186 -5.17 17.96 -20.97
C PRO A 186 -6.01 18.02 -22.25
N ALA A 187 -6.97 18.92 -22.36
CA ALA A 187 -7.68 19.15 -23.61
C ALA A 187 -6.71 19.52 -24.75
N SER A 188 -6.89 18.94 -25.93
CA SER A 188 -6.03 19.22 -27.09
C SER A 188 -6.78 18.98 -28.39
N THR A 189 -6.60 19.87 -29.34
CA THR A 189 -7.09 19.72 -30.71
C THR A 189 -6.13 18.92 -31.61
N ARG A 190 -4.91 18.66 -31.14
CA ARG A 190 -3.90 17.89 -31.88
C ARG A 190 -3.96 16.42 -31.52
N ARG A 191 -3.80 15.56 -32.54
CA ARG A 191 -3.68 14.12 -32.33
C ARG A 191 -2.51 13.81 -31.39
N ARG A 192 -2.79 13.04 -30.36
CA ARG A 192 -1.77 12.67 -29.36
C ARG A 192 -0.92 11.49 -29.81
N PRO A 193 0.34 11.41 -29.37
CA PRO A 193 1.13 10.20 -29.46
C PRO A 193 0.47 9.05 -28.70
N ARG A 194 0.49 7.84 -29.23
CA ARG A 194 -0.12 6.66 -28.61
C ARG A 194 0.37 6.37 -27.20
N TRP A 195 1.65 6.61 -26.95
CA TRP A 195 2.22 6.39 -25.63
C TRP A 195 1.60 7.26 -24.52
N ARG A 196 1.19 8.50 -24.84
CA ARG A 196 0.47 9.36 -23.88
C ARG A 196 -0.93 8.82 -23.57
N LEU A 197 -1.62 8.30 -24.57
CA LEU A 197 -2.91 7.67 -24.36
C LEU A 197 -2.79 6.41 -23.51
N GLN A 198 -1.74 5.62 -23.75
CA GLN A 198 -1.44 4.43 -22.95
C GLN A 198 -1.12 4.79 -21.49
N GLU A 199 -0.29 5.80 -21.26
CA GLU A 199 0.02 6.29 -19.89
C GLU A 199 -1.25 6.79 -19.17
N ALA A 200 -2.13 7.52 -19.86
CA ALA A 200 -3.37 8.00 -19.27
C ALA A 200 -4.34 6.86 -18.98
N LEU A 201 -4.41 5.87 -19.87
CA LEU A 201 -5.22 4.66 -19.65
C LEU A 201 -4.69 3.84 -18.47
N GLU A 202 -3.38 3.72 -18.33
CA GLU A 202 -2.75 3.09 -17.18
C GLU A 202 -3.08 3.85 -15.88
N ALA A 203 -3.08 5.18 -15.91
CA ALA A 203 -3.50 6.01 -14.79
C ALA A 203 -4.98 5.80 -14.45
N TYR A 204 -5.86 5.73 -15.46
CA TYR A 204 -7.28 5.39 -15.27
C TYR A 204 -7.46 4.02 -14.61
N GLN A 205 -6.76 3.00 -15.11
CA GLN A 205 -6.81 1.65 -14.57
C GLN A 205 -6.41 1.63 -13.10
N ARG A 206 -5.31 2.30 -12.76
CA ARG A 206 -4.83 2.38 -11.36
C ARG A 206 -5.81 3.13 -10.45
N LYS A 207 -6.39 4.23 -10.93
CA LYS A 207 -7.43 4.97 -10.19
C LYS A 207 -8.61 4.09 -9.80
N HIS A 208 -8.96 3.13 -10.65
CA HIS A 208 -10.09 2.22 -10.44
C HIS A 208 -9.67 0.81 -10.00
N MET A 209 -8.43 0.65 -9.51
CA MET A 209 -7.89 -0.62 -9.04
C MET A 209 -7.94 -1.75 -10.07
N ILE A 210 -7.84 -1.39 -11.36
CA ILE A 210 -7.77 -2.35 -12.47
C ILE A 210 -6.30 -2.69 -12.72
N VAL A 211 -5.97 -3.98 -12.62
CA VAL A 211 -4.60 -4.47 -12.83
C VAL A 211 -4.34 -4.69 -14.32
N SER A 212 -3.89 -3.65 -14.99
CA SER A 212 -3.55 -3.67 -16.41
C SER A 212 -2.49 -2.62 -16.74
N TYR A 213 -1.86 -2.72 -17.91
CA TYR A 213 -0.70 -1.88 -18.31
C TYR A 213 -1.03 -1.01 -19.51
N GLY A 214 -2.09 -0.23 -19.43
CA GLY A 214 -2.55 0.55 -20.56
C GLY A 214 -3.08 -0.32 -21.68
N VAL A 215 -3.49 -1.57 -21.39
CA VAL A 215 -4.16 -2.49 -22.32
C VAL A 215 -5.66 -2.40 -22.08
N LEU A 216 -6.44 -2.34 -23.14
CA LEU A 216 -7.90 -2.35 -23.08
C LEU A 216 -8.42 -3.77 -22.88
N ASP A 217 -8.16 -4.35 -21.73
CA ASP A 217 -8.73 -5.64 -21.35
C ASP A 217 -10.25 -5.55 -21.10
N ARG A 218 -10.85 -6.68 -20.74
CA ARG A 218 -12.30 -6.76 -20.52
C ARG A 218 -12.75 -5.90 -19.33
N GLU A 219 -11.98 -5.90 -18.26
CA GLU A 219 -12.29 -5.15 -17.04
C GLU A 219 -12.21 -3.64 -17.30
N THR A 220 -11.13 -3.19 -17.95
CA THR A 220 -10.97 -1.79 -18.36
C THR A 220 -12.14 -1.31 -19.22
N ARG A 221 -12.54 -2.09 -20.24
CA ARG A 221 -13.65 -1.71 -21.11
C ARG A 221 -14.97 -1.59 -20.36
N ARG A 222 -15.22 -2.52 -19.42
CA ARG A 222 -16.41 -2.43 -18.56
C ARG A 222 -16.40 -1.18 -17.69
N ALA A 223 -15.25 -0.84 -17.10
CA ALA A 223 -15.12 0.36 -16.28
C ALA A 223 -15.34 1.65 -17.10
N LEU A 224 -14.82 1.69 -18.35
CA LEU A 224 -15.01 2.85 -19.24
C LEU A 224 -16.47 3.06 -19.67
N GLU A 225 -17.32 2.04 -19.59
CA GLU A 225 -18.76 2.12 -19.87
C GLU A 225 -19.61 2.42 -18.65
N GLN A 226 -19.05 2.27 -17.45
CA GLN A 226 -19.79 2.53 -16.21
C GLN A 226 -20.00 4.02 -15.98
N ASP A 227 -21.09 4.34 -15.28
CA ASP A 227 -21.29 5.69 -14.76
C ASP A 227 -20.14 6.07 -13.82
N THR A 228 -19.55 7.24 -14.05
CA THR A 228 -18.45 7.75 -13.25
C THR A 228 -18.84 8.00 -11.81
N ARG A 229 -20.13 8.31 -11.52
CA ARG A 229 -20.64 8.43 -10.15
C ARG A 229 -20.51 7.12 -9.40
N GLU A 230 -20.84 6.01 -10.07
CA GLU A 230 -20.69 4.68 -9.49
C GLU A 230 -19.20 4.35 -9.21
N LEU A 231 -18.30 4.71 -10.12
CA LEU A 231 -16.86 4.51 -9.94
C LEU A 231 -16.30 5.36 -8.79
N ASP A 232 -16.77 6.61 -8.65
CA ASP A 232 -16.37 7.49 -7.55
C ASP A 232 -16.97 7.02 -6.22
N PHE A 233 -18.19 6.51 -6.22
CA PHE A 233 -18.80 5.92 -5.04
C PHE A 233 -18.01 4.69 -4.55
N ARG A 234 -17.53 3.85 -5.47
CA ARG A 234 -16.61 2.75 -5.10
C ARG A 234 -15.30 3.26 -4.50
N ALA A 235 -14.76 4.37 -5.03
CA ALA A 235 -13.57 4.99 -4.44
C ALA A 235 -13.86 5.53 -3.02
N LEU A 236 -15.07 6.08 -2.80
CA LEU A 236 -15.53 6.50 -1.48
C LEU A 236 -15.60 5.31 -0.51
N LEU A 237 -16.20 4.20 -0.94
CA LEU A 237 -16.29 2.99 -0.12
C LEU A 237 -14.91 2.40 0.19
N ARG A 238 -13.93 2.43 -0.74
CA ARG A 238 -12.54 2.03 -0.46
C ARG A 238 -11.92 2.91 0.63
N THR A 239 -12.16 4.21 0.56
CA THR A 239 -11.66 5.17 1.54
C THR A 239 -12.29 4.95 2.92
N LEU A 240 -13.59 4.68 2.97
CA LEU A 240 -14.29 4.30 4.21
C LEU A 240 -13.74 2.97 4.76
N ARG A 241 -13.58 1.96 3.90
CA ARG A 241 -13.06 0.63 4.28
C ARG A 241 -11.71 0.74 4.99
N ALA A 242 -10.79 1.55 4.50
CA ALA A 242 -9.49 1.72 5.14
C ALA A 242 -9.62 2.25 6.57
N ARG A 243 -10.56 3.17 6.81
CA ARG A 243 -10.84 3.74 8.13
C ARG A 243 -11.56 2.75 9.06
N VAL A 244 -12.49 1.98 8.51
CA VAL A 244 -13.20 0.92 9.26
C VAL A 244 -12.25 -0.17 9.71
N ILE A 245 -11.39 -0.67 8.82
CA ILE A 245 -10.36 -1.67 9.14
C ILE A 245 -9.48 -1.19 10.29
N ASP A 246 -8.99 0.03 10.20
CA ASP A 246 -8.09 0.61 11.19
C ASP A 246 -8.82 0.83 12.53
N ALA A 247 -10.04 1.33 12.50
CA ALA A 247 -10.85 1.58 13.70
C ALA A 247 -11.27 0.29 14.42
N ALA A 248 -11.67 -0.73 13.68
CA ALA A 248 -12.13 -2.00 14.22
C ALA A 248 -10.98 -3.00 14.49
N GLY A 249 -9.77 -2.74 13.99
CA GLY A 249 -8.65 -3.66 14.11
C GLY A 249 -8.86 -4.95 13.33
N LEU A 250 -9.50 -4.88 12.17
CA LEU A 250 -9.77 -6.03 11.31
C LEU A 250 -8.69 -6.18 10.23
N ILE A 251 -8.54 -7.38 9.70
CA ILE A 251 -7.70 -7.66 8.53
C ILE A 251 -8.35 -8.68 7.60
N GLU A 252 -9.29 -9.48 8.08
CA GLU A 252 -9.92 -10.59 7.40
C GLU A 252 -10.78 -10.11 6.22
N ASP A 253 -10.23 -10.21 5.03
CA ASP A 253 -10.82 -9.79 3.77
C ASP A 253 -11.43 -10.95 2.95
N GLY A 254 -11.56 -12.12 3.55
CA GLY A 254 -12.09 -13.34 2.92
C GLY A 254 -11.10 -14.10 2.03
N THR A 255 -9.87 -13.57 1.82
CA THR A 255 -8.87 -14.21 0.94
C THR A 255 -8.38 -15.56 1.47
N ALA A 256 -8.41 -15.80 2.78
CA ALA A 256 -8.05 -17.09 3.36
C ALA A 256 -9.00 -18.22 2.93
N ARG A 257 -10.30 -17.94 2.81
CA ARG A 257 -11.30 -18.92 2.32
C ARG A 257 -11.38 -19.02 0.81
N ALA A 258 -10.63 -18.22 0.06
CA ALA A 258 -10.84 -18.03 -1.37
C ALA A 258 -12.31 -17.69 -1.72
N VAL A 259 -13.11 -17.34 -0.72
CA VAL A 259 -14.42 -16.74 -0.93
C VAL A 259 -14.11 -15.36 -1.50
N ARG A 260 -14.30 -15.24 -2.79
CA ARG A 260 -14.37 -13.91 -3.39
C ARG A 260 -15.40 -13.17 -2.57
N GLY A 261 -14.95 -12.16 -1.87
CA GLY A 261 -15.69 -11.46 -0.84
C GLY A 261 -17.11 -11.08 -1.23
N THR A 262 -17.81 -10.50 -0.32
CA THR A 262 -19.16 -9.98 -0.52
C THR A 262 -19.24 -9.11 -1.78
N ILE A 263 -20.42 -8.82 -2.24
CA ILE A 263 -20.66 -7.92 -3.40
C ILE A 263 -19.85 -6.63 -3.27
N LEU A 264 -19.70 -6.11 -2.04
CA LEU A 264 -18.97 -4.89 -1.75
C LEU A 264 -17.47 -5.01 -2.08
N SER A 265 -16.80 -6.10 -1.72
CA SER A 265 -15.36 -6.23 -2.01
C SER A 265 -15.10 -6.37 -3.52
N ARG A 266 -15.97 -7.02 -4.28
CA ARG A 266 -15.89 -7.02 -5.75
C ARG A 266 -16.10 -5.63 -6.35
N GLN A 267 -17.01 -4.86 -5.78
CA GLN A 267 -17.29 -3.49 -6.24
C GLN A 267 -16.14 -2.54 -5.91
N ILE A 268 -15.44 -2.77 -4.78
CA ILE A 268 -14.39 -1.88 -4.32
C ILE A 268 -13.05 -2.16 -5.01
N ASP A 269 -12.60 -3.43 -5.02
CA ASP A 269 -11.20 -3.75 -5.34
C ASP A 269 -10.99 -4.29 -6.76
N GLY A 270 -12.06 -4.53 -7.50
CA GLY A 270 -11.95 -5.16 -8.82
C GLY A 270 -11.58 -6.66 -8.78
N ASP A 271 -11.80 -7.34 -9.88
CA ASP A 271 -11.66 -8.81 -9.95
C ASP A 271 -10.21 -9.30 -9.87
N ALA A 272 -9.25 -8.51 -10.32
CA ALA A 272 -7.85 -8.94 -10.39
C ALA A 272 -7.16 -9.04 -9.04
N PHE A 273 -7.56 -8.22 -8.06
CA PHE A 273 -7.01 -8.27 -6.69
C PHE A 273 -7.55 -9.47 -5.89
N HIS A 274 -8.65 -10.05 -6.35
CA HIS A 274 -9.26 -11.25 -5.78
C HIS A 274 -9.12 -12.47 -6.70
N ALA A 275 -8.26 -12.38 -7.73
CA ALA A 275 -7.97 -13.53 -8.59
C ALA A 275 -7.38 -14.66 -7.74
N GLY A 276 -7.90 -15.86 -7.93
CA GLY A 276 -7.41 -17.04 -7.24
C GLY A 276 -5.91 -17.22 -7.47
N ASP A 277 -5.20 -17.57 -6.42
CA ASP A 277 -3.76 -17.79 -6.40
C ASP A 277 -3.36 -19.22 -6.87
N GLY A 278 -4.32 -20.02 -7.30
CA GLY A 278 -4.16 -21.42 -7.70
C GLY A 278 -4.10 -22.41 -6.52
N HIS A 279 -4.29 -21.93 -5.29
CA HIS A 279 -4.41 -22.77 -4.11
C HIS A 279 -5.86 -23.14 -3.82
N GLU A 280 -6.06 -24.29 -3.18
CA GLU A 280 -7.36 -24.69 -2.69
C GLU A 280 -7.84 -23.77 -1.56
N PRO A 281 -9.16 -23.53 -1.43
CA PRO A 281 -9.71 -22.81 -0.30
C PRO A 281 -9.31 -23.45 1.04
N MET A 282 -9.08 -22.61 2.05
CA MET A 282 -8.85 -23.08 3.41
C MET A 282 -10.20 -23.14 4.13
N GLU A 283 -10.72 -24.36 4.38
CA GLU A 283 -12.01 -24.54 5.06
C GLU A 283 -12.06 -23.83 6.42
N GLU A 284 -10.94 -23.85 7.15
CA GLU A 284 -10.75 -23.23 8.46
C GLU A 284 -10.31 -21.75 8.38
N GLY A 285 -10.26 -21.17 7.18
CA GLY A 285 -9.93 -19.76 6.99
C GLY A 285 -11.01 -18.85 7.57
N ALA A 286 -10.60 -17.67 8.04
CA ALA A 286 -11.51 -16.65 8.52
C ALA A 286 -12.49 -16.21 7.41
N PRO A 287 -13.75 -15.92 7.76
CA PRO A 287 -14.68 -15.28 6.84
C PRO A 287 -14.22 -13.85 6.51
N ASP A 288 -14.81 -13.25 5.50
CA ASP A 288 -14.67 -11.81 5.25
C ASP A 288 -15.39 -11.04 6.37
N LEU A 289 -14.64 -10.31 7.18
CA LEU A 289 -15.15 -9.43 8.22
C LEU A 289 -15.11 -7.96 7.79
N VAL A 290 -14.18 -7.64 6.92
CA VAL A 290 -13.92 -6.27 6.45
C VAL A 290 -15.10 -5.75 5.62
N SER A 291 -15.63 -6.55 4.71
CA SER A 291 -16.75 -6.11 3.85
C SER A 291 -18.04 -5.87 4.63
N PRO A 292 -18.51 -6.80 5.50
CA PRO A 292 -19.71 -6.55 6.31
C PRO A 292 -19.56 -5.35 7.25
N ALA A 293 -18.38 -5.14 7.84
CA ALA A 293 -18.10 -3.98 8.68
C ALA A 293 -18.17 -2.67 7.88
N THR A 294 -17.58 -2.65 6.67
CA THR A 294 -17.64 -1.49 5.78
C THR A 294 -19.07 -1.19 5.33
N GLU A 295 -19.84 -2.23 4.98
CA GLU A 295 -21.25 -2.09 4.63
C GLU A 295 -22.09 -1.55 5.79
N ALA A 296 -21.84 -2.04 7.01
CA ALA A 296 -22.54 -1.55 8.20
C ALA A 296 -22.25 -0.06 8.43
N ALA A 297 -20.98 0.35 8.32
CA ALA A 297 -20.58 1.75 8.43
C ALA A 297 -21.19 2.61 7.32
N ALA A 298 -21.17 2.15 6.07
CA ALA A 298 -21.77 2.86 4.94
C ALA A 298 -23.28 3.04 5.15
N ARG A 299 -24.00 1.98 5.57
CA ARG A 299 -25.43 2.06 5.88
C ARG A 299 -25.72 3.00 7.05
N ALA A 300 -24.90 2.96 8.11
CA ALA A 300 -25.07 3.86 9.25
C ALA A 300 -24.91 5.33 8.81
N LEU A 301 -24.00 5.63 7.91
CA LEU A 301 -23.82 6.96 7.32
C LEU A 301 -24.84 7.31 6.23
N GLY A 302 -25.71 6.37 5.84
CA GLY A 302 -26.66 6.56 4.75
C GLY A 302 -26.06 6.50 3.35
N TRP A 303 -24.82 5.98 3.20
CA TRP A 303 -24.15 5.83 1.90
C TRP A 303 -24.54 4.52 1.24
N THR A 304 -25.79 4.44 0.80
CA THR A 304 -26.36 3.24 0.17
C THR A 304 -26.13 3.19 -1.33
N ASP A 305 -25.98 4.34 -1.93
CA ASP A 305 -25.76 4.53 -3.36
C ASP A 305 -25.07 5.88 -3.62
N PRO A 306 -24.61 6.17 -4.86
CA PRO A 306 -23.93 7.41 -5.19
C PRO A 306 -24.72 8.68 -4.86
N ALA A 307 -26.05 8.66 -5.06
CA ALA A 307 -26.90 9.84 -4.84
C ALA A 307 -27.07 10.13 -3.35
N ALA A 308 -27.32 9.10 -2.54
CA ALA A 308 -27.44 9.21 -1.10
C ALA A 308 -26.11 9.67 -0.46
N ALA A 309 -24.98 9.16 -0.92
CA ALA A 309 -23.67 9.60 -0.48
C ALA A 309 -23.40 11.07 -0.88
N ALA A 310 -23.75 11.48 -2.10
CA ALA A 310 -23.63 12.87 -2.54
C ALA A 310 -24.49 13.81 -1.67
N GLU A 311 -25.73 13.41 -1.36
CA GLU A 311 -26.62 14.17 -0.49
C GLU A 311 -26.05 14.34 0.93
N PHE A 312 -25.42 13.30 1.49
CA PHE A 312 -24.73 13.39 2.77
C PHE A 312 -23.68 14.50 2.75
N PHE A 313 -22.80 14.53 1.75
CA PHE A 313 -21.74 15.54 1.65
C PHE A 313 -22.28 16.94 1.35
N LEU A 314 -23.37 17.08 0.59
CA LEU A 314 -24.04 18.36 0.38
C LEU A 314 -24.67 18.89 1.68
N ARG A 315 -25.26 18.02 2.50
CA ARG A 315 -25.89 18.37 3.76
C ARG A 315 -24.88 18.75 4.84
N HIS A 316 -23.82 17.96 4.98
CA HIS A 316 -22.81 18.18 6.01
C HIS A 316 -21.70 19.13 5.56
N GLY A 317 -21.59 19.43 4.27
CA GLY A 317 -20.60 20.34 3.67
C GLY A 317 -19.16 19.79 3.68
N PRO A 318 -18.24 20.43 2.94
CA PRO A 318 -16.83 20.02 2.94
C PRO A 318 -16.07 20.46 4.19
N ALA A 319 -16.57 21.45 4.94
CA ALA A 319 -15.89 22.00 6.11
C ALA A 319 -15.96 21.13 7.38
N PRO A 320 -17.05 20.37 7.67
CA PRO A 320 -17.12 19.51 8.84
C PRO A 320 -16.20 18.29 8.79
N THR A 321 -15.83 17.82 7.60
CA THR A 321 -15.00 16.61 7.46
C THR A 321 -13.53 16.82 7.89
N ARG A 322 -13.09 18.05 8.11
CA ARG A 322 -11.72 18.32 8.57
C ARG A 322 -11.39 17.69 9.92
N ARG A 323 -12.39 17.47 10.79
CA ARG A 323 -12.26 16.79 12.10
C ARG A 323 -13.55 16.07 12.44
N LEU A 324 -13.96 15.13 11.60
CA LEU A 324 -15.18 14.37 11.81
C LEU A 324 -14.85 12.97 12.28
N THR A 325 -15.14 12.68 13.54
CA THR A 325 -15.23 11.31 14.04
C THR A 325 -16.70 10.97 14.20
N VAL A 326 -17.08 9.77 13.82
CA VAL A 326 -18.45 9.25 13.95
C VAL A 326 -18.45 7.96 14.75
N ALA A 327 -19.51 7.71 15.48
CA ALA A 327 -19.74 6.46 16.18
C ALA A 327 -20.79 5.64 15.43
N VAL A 328 -20.47 4.38 15.11
CA VAL A 328 -21.34 3.47 14.40
C VAL A 328 -21.31 2.08 15.03
N ARG A 329 -22.40 1.33 14.89
CA ARG A 329 -22.44 -0.07 15.30
C ARG A 329 -21.96 -0.96 14.17
N LEU A 330 -20.88 -1.68 14.43
CA LEU A 330 -20.32 -2.69 13.52
C LEU A 330 -20.75 -4.10 13.95
N PRO A 331 -20.68 -5.10 13.04
CA PRO A 331 -20.81 -6.51 13.43
C PRO A 331 -19.79 -6.86 14.52
N PRO A 332 -20.14 -7.76 15.45
CA PRO A 332 -19.22 -8.16 16.51
C PRO A 332 -18.00 -8.91 15.91
N ALA A 333 -16.84 -8.66 16.49
CA ALA A 333 -15.64 -9.42 16.15
C ALA A 333 -15.77 -10.89 16.64
N PRO A 334 -15.17 -11.87 15.94
CA PRO A 334 -15.11 -13.26 16.38
C PRO A 334 -14.35 -13.42 17.70
N ALA A 335 -14.59 -14.54 18.38
CA ALA A 335 -13.97 -14.82 19.67
C ALA A 335 -12.44 -14.94 19.66
N TYR A 336 -11.83 -15.17 18.49
CA TYR A 336 -10.37 -15.21 18.36
C TYR A 336 -9.73 -13.81 18.25
N HIS A 337 -10.53 -12.76 18.04
CA HIS A 337 -10.06 -11.37 18.11
C HIS A 337 -9.86 -10.96 19.56
N ASP A 338 -8.65 -10.56 19.89
CA ASP A 338 -8.27 -10.04 21.21
C ASP A 338 -7.36 -8.81 21.04
N GLU A 339 -7.20 -8.04 22.10
CA GLU A 339 -6.25 -6.95 22.15
C GLU A 339 -4.81 -7.45 21.90
N HIS A 340 -4.50 -8.65 22.38
CA HIS A 340 -3.20 -9.31 22.23
C HIS A 340 -3.37 -10.67 21.55
N MET A 341 -3.13 -10.71 20.25
CA MET A 341 -3.25 -11.94 19.46
C MET A 341 -1.91 -12.65 19.33
N ASP A 342 -1.89 -13.96 19.47
CA ASP A 342 -0.74 -14.78 19.07
C ASP A 342 -0.79 -15.03 17.57
N LEU A 343 0.17 -14.43 16.85
CA LEU A 343 0.20 -14.40 15.39
C LEU A 343 1.42 -15.14 14.84
N ARG A 344 1.23 -15.90 13.78
CA ARG A 344 2.29 -16.46 12.96
C ARG A 344 2.03 -16.24 11.48
N VAL A 345 3.09 -16.33 10.69
CA VAL A 345 3.03 -16.13 9.25
C VAL A 345 3.62 -17.35 8.55
N GLU A 346 2.97 -17.77 7.49
CA GLU A 346 3.48 -18.73 6.54
C GLU A 346 3.64 -18.10 5.16
N ILE A 347 4.77 -18.36 4.53
CA ILE A 347 5.04 -17.91 3.16
C ILE A 347 5.22 -19.17 2.31
N ASP A 348 4.17 -19.53 1.57
CA ASP A 348 4.28 -20.59 0.58
C ASP A 348 4.93 -20.02 -0.69
N ARG A 349 5.98 -20.67 -1.15
CA ARG A 349 6.69 -20.27 -2.36
C ARG A 349 5.99 -20.71 -3.65
N GLY A 350 4.95 -21.50 -3.57
CA GLY A 350 4.19 -21.98 -4.71
C GLY A 350 5.07 -22.71 -5.75
N ASP A 351 4.86 -22.41 -7.03
CA ASP A 351 5.67 -22.95 -8.14
C ASP A 351 6.98 -22.18 -8.31
N VAL A 352 8.10 -22.84 -8.04
CA VAL A 352 9.46 -22.27 -8.11
C VAL A 352 10.12 -22.66 -9.44
N TRP A 353 10.49 -21.66 -10.25
CA TRP A 353 11.11 -21.86 -11.55
C TRP A 353 12.53 -21.26 -11.58
N TYR A 354 13.53 -22.11 -11.86
CA TYR A 354 14.92 -21.65 -12.00
C TYR A 354 15.34 -21.40 -13.46
N GLU A 355 14.49 -21.72 -14.43
CA GLU A 355 14.68 -21.39 -15.84
C GLU A 355 14.65 -19.88 -16.08
N LEU A 356 15.31 -19.42 -17.13
CA LEU A 356 15.18 -18.04 -17.61
C LEU A 356 13.70 -17.74 -17.97
N PRO A 357 13.22 -16.50 -17.79
CA PRO A 357 11.80 -16.16 -17.99
C PRO A 357 11.24 -16.62 -19.34
N ALA A 358 12.01 -16.51 -20.42
CA ALA A 358 11.61 -16.96 -21.78
C ALA A 358 11.42 -18.49 -21.90
N ARG A 359 11.86 -19.27 -20.92
CA ARG A 359 11.76 -20.73 -20.89
C ARG A 359 10.91 -21.25 -19.72
N ARG A 360 10.39 -20.34 -18.92
CA ARG A 360 9.52 -20.67 -17.79
C ARG A 360 8.16 -21.14 -18.31
N GLY A 361 7.61 -22.18 -17.70
CA GLY A 361 6.24 -22.59 -17.88
C GLY A 361 5.25 -21.65 -17.20
N ARG A 362 3.96 -21.95 -17.34
CA ARG A 362 2.91 -21.21 -16.62
C ARG A 362 3.00 -21.50 -15.13
N VAL A 363 2.93 -20.46 -14.31
CA VAL A 363 2.77 -20.58 -12.85
C VAL A 363 1.33 -21.00 -12.58
N ALA A 364 1.13 -22.15 -11.97
CA ALA A 364 -0.18 -22.64 -11.57
C ALA A 364 -0.49 -22.24 -10.11
N HIS A 365 0.52 -22.35 -9.24
CA HIS A 365 0.43 -21.97 -7.83
C HIS A 365 1.33 -20.76 -7.58
N HIS A 366 0.71 -19.60 -7.36
CA HIS A 366 1.43 -18.38 -7.05
C HIS A 366 1.92 -18.39 -5.59
N PRO A 367 3.06 -17.75 -5.28
CA PRO A 367 3.49 -17.59 -3.90
C PRO A 367 2.48 -16.80 -3.09
N THR A 368 2.23 -17.23 -1.85
CA THR A 368 1.31 -16.58 -0.94
C THR A 368 1.93 -16.33 0.43
N LEU A 369 1.43 -15.30 1.10
CA LEU A 369 1.66 -15.02 2.51
C LEU A 369 0.33 -15.21 3.23
N THR A 370 0.31 -16.12 4.22
CA THR A 370 -0.85 -16.38 5.08
C THR A 370 -0.53 -15.92 6.50
N LEU A 371 -1.39 -15.08 7.07
CA LEU A 371 -1.34 -14.68 8.47
C LEU A 371 -2.32 -15.55 9.26
N TYR A 372 -1.85 -16.16 10.32
CA TYR A 372 -2.66 -16.97 11.24
C TYR A 372 -2.75 -16.32 12.60
N ALA A 373 -3.90 -16.47 13.24
CA ALA A 373 -4.08 -16.28 14.68
C ALA A 373 -4.16 -17.66 15.36
N ARG A 374 -3.43 -17.84 16.46
CA ARG A 374 -3.57 -18.98 17.35
C ARG A 374 -4.59 -18.68 18.43
N THR A 375 -5.54 -19.56 18.60
CA THR A 375 -6.54 -19.47 19.66
C THR A 375 -6.02 -20.09 20.95
N SER A 376 -6.70 -19.86 22.06
CA SER A 376 -6.36 -20.46 23.37
C SER A 376 -6.42 -22.00 23.39
N GLY A 377 -7.00 -22.63 22.37
CA GLY A 377 -7.08 -24.08 22.20
C GLY A 377 -6.05 -24.68 21.25
N ASP A 378 -4.98 -23.96 20.91
CA ASP A 378 -3.96 -24.33 19.91
C ASP A 378 -4.51 -24.50 18.47
N GLU A 379 -5.77 -24.12 18.23
CA GLU A 379 -6.33 -24.04 16.88
C GLU A 379 -5.80 -22.80 16.17
N GLU A 380 -5.50 -22.94 14.89
CA GLU A 380 -5.05 -21.83 14.05
C GLU A 380 -6.15 -21.40 13.09
N VAL A 381 -6.40 -20.10 13.02
CA VAL A 381 -7.32 -19.50 12.06
C VAL A 381 -6.50 -18.68 11.07
N ALA A 382 -6.58 -19.02 9.79
CA ALA A 382 -5.98 -18.21 8.73
C ALA A 382 -6.81 -16.93 8.54
N LEU A 383 -6.25 -15.78 8.89
CA LEU A 383 -6.95 -14.50 8.81
C LEU A 383 -7.00 -13.97 7.37
N VAL A 384 -5.87 -14.00 6.67
CA VAL A 384 -5.73 -13.60 5.27
C VAL A 384 -4.73 -14.49 4.55
N ARG A 385 -4.87 -14.61 3.22
CA ARG A 385 -3.91 -15.22 2.31
C ARG A 385 -3.72 -14.34 1.09
N TRP A 386 -2.60 -13.65 1.03
CA TRP A 386 -2.30 -12.67 0.00
C TRP A 386 -1.21 -13.13 -0.96
N PRO A 387 -1.28 -12.74 -2.25
CA PRO A 387 -0.20 -13.00 -3.20
C PRO A 387 1.07 -12.27 -2.79
N THR A 388 2.21 -12.94 -2.99
CA THR A 388 3.53 -12.39 -2.69
C THR A 388 4.57 -12.77 -3.75
N THR A 389 5.83 -12.51 -3.48
CA THR A 389 6.96 -12.81 -4.37
C THR A 389 8.04 -13.58 -3.64
N ILE A 390 8.83 -14.35 -4.37
CA ILE A 390 9.88 -15.20 -3.79
C ILE A 390 11.26 -15.02 -4.40
N GLY A 391 11.39 -14.21 -5.43
CA GLY A 391 12.64 -14.04 -6.16
C GLY A 391 12.48 -14.31 -7.65
N GLY A 392 13.60 -14.21 -8.37
CA GLY A 392 13.62 -14.41 -9.81
C GLY A 392 14.92 -13.93 -10.43
N TRP A 393 14.99 -13.93 -11.77
CA TRP A 393 16.15 -13.47 -12.51
C TRP A 393 16.20 -11.94 -12.55
N LYS A 394 17.31 -11.37 -12.05
CA LYS A 394 17.51 -9.91 -12.01
C LYS A 394 18.82 -9.52 -12.69
N LYS A 395 18.79 -8.33 -13.32
CA LYS A 395 19.98 -7.74 -13.95
C LYS A 395 20.90 -7.20 -12.86
N GLU A 396 22.13 -7.69 -12.84
CA GLU A 396 23.16 -7.26 -11.88
C GLU A 396 24.50 -7.09 -12.56
N LEU A 397 25.37 -6.27 -11.93
CA LEU A 397 26.75 -6.15 -12.33
C LEU A 397 27.53 -7.35 -11.77
N GLY A 398 28.18 -8.07 -12.65
CA GLY A 398 29.12 -9.12 -12.27
C GLY A 398 30.48 -8.57 -11.80
N PRO A 399 31.40 -9.42 -11.30
CA PRO A 399 32.67 -9.01 -10.71
C PRO A 399 33.56 -8.15 -11.63
N LYS A 400 33.34 -8.22 -12.94
CA LYS A 400 34.08 -7.43 -13.96
C LYS A 400 33.28 -6.25 -14.48
N GLY A 401 32.25 -5.79 -13.76
CA GLY A 401 31.36 -4.72 -14.18
C GLY A 401 30.46 -5.04 -15.39
N LYS A 402 30.45 -6.30 -15.85
CA LYS A 402 29.60 -6.72 -16.97
C LYS A 402 28.19 -7.04 -16.47
N LEU A 403 27.18 -6.49 -17.15
CA LEU A 403 25.79 -6.74 -16.86
C LEU A 403 25.42 -8.18 -17.23
N GLY A 404 24.77 -8.88 -16.30
CA GLY A 404 24.27 -10.24 -16.49
C GLY A 404 22.96 -10.46 -15.72
N LEU A 405 22.43 -11.67 -15.79
CA LEU A 405 21.27 -12.11 -15.01
C LEU A 405 21.74 -13.00 -13.86
N ARG A 406 21.30 -12.69 -12.66
CA ARG A 406 21.48 -13.52 -11.47
C ARG A 406 20.13 -13.90 -10.90
N TYR A 407 20.01 -15.16 -10.50
CA TYR A 407 18.81 -15.60 -9.79
C TYR A 407 18.90 -15.15 -8.32
N LYS A 408 17.87 -14.41 -7.87
CA LYS A 408 17.67 -14.04 -6.47
C LYS A 408 16.62 -14.96 -5.88
N ASN A 409 16.83 -15.42 -4.68
CA ASN A 409 15.99 -16.44 -4.08
C ASN A 409 15.64 -16.07 -2.64
N SER A 410 14.37 -16.22 -2.32
CA SER A 410 13.90 -16.25 -0.95
C SER A 410 14.42 -17.53 -0.28
N ASP A 411 15.03 -17.43 0.87
CA ASP A 411 15.50 -18.58 1.62
C ASP A 411 14.36 -19.28 2.40
N VAL A 412 14.48 -20.60 2.51
CA VAL A 412 13.50 -21.47 3.15
C VAL A 412 13.77 -21.61 4.64
N GLY A 413 12.73 -21.85 5.42
CA GLY A 413 12.78 -22.23 6.84
C GLY A 413 12.29 -21.13 7.78
N LYS A 414 12.48 -21.36 9.09
CA LYS A 414 11.95 -20.53 10.15
C LYS A 414 12.67 -19.18 10.26
N ARG A 415 11.91 -18.13 10.46
CA ARG A 415 12.32 -16.73 10.63
C ARG A 415 11.45 -16.08 11.68
N LEU A 416 11.80 -14.84 12.02
CA LEU A 416 11.03 -14.01 12.93
C LEU A 416 10.91 -12.60 12.35
N TRP A 417 9.74 -12.00 12.41
CA TRP A 417 9.57 -10.57 12.25
C TRP A 417 9.73 -9.92 13.62
N ARG A 418 10.88 -9.32 13.83
CA ARG A 418 11.16 -8.55 15.02
C ARG A 418 11.00 -7.05 14.78
N ASP A 419 11.62 -6.56 13.71
CA ASP A 419 11.61 -5.15 13.38
C ASP A 419 10.59 -4.85 12.29
N LEU A 420 9.64 -3.98 12.62
CA LEU A 420 8.72 -3.35 11.70
C LEU A 420 9.20 -1.93 11.46
N ILE A 421 9.43 -1.56 10.20
CA ILE A 421 9.95 -0.25 9.81
C ILE A 421 8.93 0.44 8.91
N VAL A 422 8.49 1.61 9.34
CA VAL A 422 7.57 2.46 8.60
C VAL A 422 8.34 3.48 7.78
N SER A 423 7.88 3.76 6.58
CA SER A 423 8.57 4.59 5.58
C SER A 423 10.05 4.22 5.41
N PRO A 424 10.36 2.94 5.09
CA PRO A 424 11.73 2.46 5.00
C PRO A 424 12.48 3.08 3.82
N ALA A 425 13.76 3.34 4.00
CA ALA A 425 14.66 3.67 2.91
C ALA A 425 15.28 2.40 2.31
N TRP A 426 15.33 2.34 0.98
CA TRP A 426 16.03 1.28 0.28
C TRP A 426 17.52 1.65 0.09
N LEU A 427 18.40 0.81 0.60
CA LEU A 427 19.83 0.92 0.41
C LEU A 427 20.21 0.04 -0.79
N PRO A 428 20.51 0.62 -1.97
CA PRO A 428 20.81 -0.16 -3.15
C PRO A 428 22.10 -0.98 -2.95
N PRO A 429 22.09 -2.30 -3.23
CA PRO A 429 23.29 -3.10 -3.28
C PRO A 429 24.30 -2.57 -4.31
N LEU A 430 25.59 -2.83 -4.08
CA LEU A 430 26.67 -2.39 -4.99
C LEU A 430 26.53 -2.96 -6.41
N GLU A 431 25.89 -4.11 -6.54
CA GLU A 431 25.63 -4.79 -7.82
C GLU A 431 24.46 -4.18 -8.59
N THR A 432 23.76 -3.19 -8.01
CA THR A 432 22.65 -2.51 -8.68
C THR A 432 23.15 -1.74 -9.89
N PRO A 433 22.62 -2.01 -11.09
CA PRO A 433 23.05 -1.29 -12.29
C PRO A 433 22.72 0.21 -12.18
N PRO A 434 23.65 1.12 -12.53
CA PRO A 434 23.41 2.57 -12.47
C PRO A 434 22.15 3.03 -13.21
N ARG A 435 21.78 2.34 -14.30
CA ARG A 435 20.55 2.62 -15.04
C ARG A 435 19.29 2.49 -14.21
N ALA A 436 19.28 1.61 -13.22
CA ALA A 436 18.14 1.41 -12.31
C ALA A 436 18.05 2.48 -11.20
N LEU A 437 19.05 3.34 -11.07
CA LEU A 437 19.14 4.38 -10.04
C LEU A 437 18.92 5.79 -10.61
N VAL A 438 18.53 5.90 -11.87
CA VAL A 438 18.31 7.18 -12.55
C VAL A 438 17.00 7.18 -13.31
N HIS A 439 16.35 8.32 -13.36
CA HIS A 439 15.22 8.55 -14.23
C HIS A 439 15.42 9.80 -15.11
N ARG A 440 14.60 9.95 -16.14
CA ARG A 440 14.66 11.06 -17.09
C ARG A 440 13.73 12.17 -16.63
N LEU A 441 14.30 13.33 -16.32
CA LEU A 441 13.53 14.47 -15.79
C LEU A 441 12.56 15.08 -16.81
N SER A 442 12.91 15.06 -18.11
CA SER A 442 12.11 15.70 -19.14
C SER A 442 12.35 15.08 -20.51
N ALA A 443 11.53 15.47 -21.49
CA ALA A 443 11.76 15.17 -22.91
C ALA A 443 13.13 15.66 -23.40
N ALA A 444 13.70 16.71 -22.79
CA ALA A 444 15.02 17.26 -23.08
C ALA A 444 16.19 16.34 -22.69
N GLY A 445 15.92 15.26 -21.99
CA GLY A 445 16.89 14.18 -21.86
C GLY A 445 17.83 14.25 -20.67
N LYS A 446 17.69 15.18 -19.74
CA LYS A 446 18.51 15.21 -18.53
C LYS A 446 18.19 14.03 -17.62
N TRP A 447 19.21 13.22 -17.30
CA TRP A 447 19.13 12.13 -16.34
C TRP A 447 19.48 12.63 -14.94
N ILE A 448 18.66 12.31 -13.98
CA ILE A 448 18.88 12.64 -12.57
C ILE A 448 18.81 11.39 -11.71
N PRO A 449 19.44 11.39 -10.51
CA PRO A 449 19.27 10.34 -9.52
C PRO A 449 17.81 10.15 -9.15
N ASP A 450 17.39 8.89 -9.01
CA ASP A 450 16.04 8.54 -8.58
C ASP A 450 15.97 8.47 -7.06
N THR A 451 15.81 9.65 -6.43
CA THR A 451 15.74 9.77 -4.97
C THR A 451 14.47 9.14 -4.40
N ASP A 452 13.36 9.17 -5.15
CA ASP A 452 12.10 8.61 -4.70
C ASP A 452 12.17 7.09 -4.54
N LEU A 453 12.91 6.42 -5.42
CA LEU A 453 13.14 4.98 -5.36
C LEU A 453 13.86 4.54 -4.06
N LEU A 454 14.71 5.39 -3.51
CA LEU A 454 15.43 5.08 -2.28
C LEU A 454 14.57 5.34 -1.05
N GLY A 455 13.69 6.31 -1.12
CA GLY A 455 12.92 6.75 0.03
C GLY A 455 13.75 7.51 1.09
N PRO A 456 13.23 7.68 2.29
CA PRO A 456 11.92 7.24 2.77
C PRO A 456 10.77 7.91 2.01
N GLY A 457 9.68 7.17 1.79
CA GLY A 457 8.49 7.71 1.17
C GLY A 457 7.66 6.64 0.45
N TYR A 458 6.51 7.05 -0.04
CA TYR A 458 5.56 6.15 -0.70
C TYR A 458 6.11 5.51 -1.98
N ALA A 459 7.00 6.18 -2.69
CA ALA A 459 7.62 5.71 -3.93
C ALA A 459 8.88 4.85 -3.72
N SER A 460 9.26 4.59 -2.46
CA SER A 460 10.39 3.74 -2.13
C SER A 460 10.25 2.32 -2.73
N ALA A 461 11.35 1.71 -3.11
CA ALA A 461 11.38 0.32 -3.53
C ALA A 461 10.84 -0.65 -2.46
N TYR A 462 10.84 -0.24 -1.20
CA TYR A 462 10.24 -0.97 -0.08
C TYR A 462 8.83 -0.52 0.27
N GLY A 463 8.25 0.43 -0.46
CA GLY A 463 6.94 0.99 -0.16
C GLY A 463 6.91 1.72 1.18
N LEU A 464 5.75 1.72 1.84
CA LEU A 464 5.52 2.42 3.10
C LEU A 464 5.88 1.62 4.34
N VAL A 465 6.01 0.30 4.23
CA VAL A 465 6.24 -0.62 5.36
C VAL A 465 7.19 -1.73 4.97
N MET A 466 8.04 -2.11 5.92
CA MET A 466 8.97 -3.21 5.78
C MET A 466 9.08 -4.00 7.10
N LEU A 467 9.00 -5.31 7.01
CA LEU A 467 9.23 -6.27 8.09
C LEU A 467 10.55 -7.01 7.82
N VAL A 468 11.46 -6.94 8.78
CA VAL A 468 12.78 -7.55 8.67
C VAL A 468 12.72 -9.01 9.10
N HIS A 469 13.20 -9.91 8.24
CA HIS A 469 13.32 -11.32 8.58
C HIS A 469 14.60 -11.59 9.36
N HIS A 470 14.46 -12.03 10.59
CA HIS A 470 15.57 -12.44 11.43
C HIS A 470 15.61 -13.96 11.61
N ARG A 471 16.81 -14.50 11.64
CA ARG A 471 17.06 -15.86 12.13
C ARG A 471 17.57 -15.74 13.55
N ALA A 472 16.92 -16.44 14.48
CA ALA A 472 17.45 -16.61 15.82
C ALA A 472 18.52 -17.71 15.79
N VAL A 473 19.67 -17.43 16.36
CA VAL A 473 20.76 -18.40 16.54
C VAL A 473 21.16 -18.36 18.02
N GLU A 474 21.00 -19.48 18.69
CA GLU A 474 21.43 -19.60 20.09
C GLU A 474 22.97 -19.62 20.14
N GLY A 475 23.56 -18.71 20.88
CA GLY A 475 25.00 -18.62 21.15
C GLY A 475 25.29 -18.85 22.62
N ALA A 476 26.58 -18.90 22.98
CA ALA A 476 27.01 -19.08 24.38
C ALA A 476 26.53 -17.93 25.30
N ASP A 477 26.36 -16.74 24.75
CA ASP A 477 25.98 -15.51 25.44
C ASP A 477 24.49 -15.13 25.22
N GLY A 478 23.66 -16.07 24.72
CA GLY A 478 22.24 -15.86 24.42
C GLY A 478 21.89 -15.87 22.95
N THR A 479 20.64 -15.49 22.63
CA THR A 479 20.12 -15.51 21.26
C THR A 479 20.69 -14.35 20.43
N VAL A 480 21.36 -14.67 19.34
CA VAL A 480 21.85 -13.72 18.34
C VAL A 480 20.86 -13.65 17.16
N TRP A 481 20.46 -12.45 16.79
CA TRP A 481 19.55 -12.18 15.69
C TRP A 481 20.31 -11.88 14.40
N TYR A 482 20.21 -12.76 13.44
CA TYR A 482 20.89 -12.62 12.16
C TYR A 482 19.93 -12.14 11.07
N ASP A 483 20.25 -10.98 10.48
CA ASP A 483 19.55 -10.41 9.33
C ASP A 483 20.21 -10.86 8.03
N ASN A 484 19.50 -11.66 7.23
CA ASN A 484 19.99 -12.20 5.97
C ASN A 484 19.68 -11.34 4.73
N GLY A 485 19.11 -10.16 4.93
CA GLY A 485 18.73 -9.25 3.86
C GLY A 485 17.36 -9.51 3.23
N ILE A 486 16.63 -10.53 3.65
CA ILE A 486 15.26 -10.78 3.18
C ILE A 486 14.26 -9.93 3.98
N ARG A 487 13.26 -9.43 3.28
CA ARG A 487 12.22 -8.54 3.80
C ARG A 487 10.85 -8.96 3.31
N THR A 488 9.83 -8.73 4.13
CA THR A 488 8.44 -8.58 3.66
C THR A 488 8.15 -7.09 3.61
N HIS A 489 7.71 -6.57 2.46
CA HIS A 489 7.56 -5.12 2.31
C HIS A 489 6.50 -4.75 1.28
N GLY A 490 6.00 -3.51 1.36
CA GLY A 490 5.12 -2.95 0.35
C GLY A 490 5.81 -2.75 -1.00
N SER A 491 5.03 -2.68 -2.06
CA SER A 491 5.55 -2.43 -3.41
C SER A 491 4.55 -1.64 -4.24
N LEU A 492 5.06 -0.66 -4.98
CA LEU A 492 4.29 0.02 -6.03
C LEU A 492 4.16 -0.82 -7.29
N SER A 493 5.05 -1.81 -7.47
CA SER A 493 5.07 -2.68 -8.63
C SER A 493 4.20 -3.92 -8.38
N TYR A 494 2.88 -3.75 -8.43
CA TYR A 494 1.96 -4.88 -8.32
C TYR A 494 2.15 -5.91 -9.44
N HIS A 495 2.59 -5.49 -10.63
CA HIS A 495 3.00 -6.39 -11.70
C HIS A 495 4.02 -7.42 -11.24
N SER A 496 5.06 -6.99 -10.49
CA SER A 496 6.04 -7.93 -9.97
C SER A 496 5.45 -8.94 -8.99
N ILE A 497 4.36 -8.57 -8.30
CA ILE A 497 3.65 -9.46 -7.39
C ILE A 497 2.87 -10.50 -8.20
N LEU A 498 2.11 -10.07 -9.21
CA LEU A 498 1.35 -10.96 -10.08
C LEU A 498 2.24 -11.91 -10.88
N GLU A 499 3.44 -11.48 -11.27
CA GLU A 499 4.43 -12.33 -11.94
C GLU A 499 5.33 -13.10 -10.97
N SER A 500 5.13 -12.92 -9.66
CA SER A 500 5.88 -13.58 -8.59
C SER A 500 7.40 -13.33 -8.65
N GLU A 501 7.81 -12.13 -9.12
CA GLU A 501 9.20 -11.79 -9.36
C GLU A 501 9.74 -10.69 -8.43
N SER A 502 10.81 -10.98 -7.69
CA SER A 502 11.50 -10.02 -6.82
C SER A 502 13.03 -10.25 -6.82
N HIS A 503 13.75 -9.54 -5.95
CA HIS A 503 15.16 -9.80 -5.64
C HIS A 503 15.33 -10.79 -4.46
N GLY A 504 14.32 -11.60 -4.17
CA GLY A 504 14.29 -12.55 -3.05
C GLY A 504 13.39 -12.09 -1.90
N CYS A 505 13.04 -10.83 -1.81
CA CYS A 505 12.11 -10.31 -0.82
C CYS A 505 10.65 -10.71 -1.13
N HIS A 506 9.82 -10.73 -0.10
CA HIS A 506 8.39 -10.99 -0.17
C HIS A 506 7.65 -9.66 -0.32
N ARG A 507 7.11 -9.38 -1.51
CA ARG A 507 6.39 -8.15 -1.79
C ARG A 507 4.90 -8.32 -1.55
N LEU A 508 4.29 -7.34 -0.92
CA LEU A 508 2.86 -7.18 -0.80
C LEU A 508 2.42 -5.95 -1.59
N PHE A 509 1.15 -5.90 -1.98
CA PHE A 509 0.57 -4.63 -2.39
C PHE A 509 0.77 -3.61 -1.27
N ASN A 510 1.07 -2.37 -1.63
CA ASN A 510 1.49 -1.40 -0.63
C ASN A 510 0.40 -1.11 0.41
N HIS A 511 -0.87 -1.05 -0.01
CA HIS A 511 -2.00 -0.92 0.91
C HIS A 511 -2.13 -2.12 1.86
N ALA A 512 -1.93 -3.35 1.37
CA ALA A 512 -1.97 -4.55 2.20
C ALA A 512 -0.82 -4.57 3.22
N ALA A 513 0.38 -4.12 2.83
CA ALA A 513 1.51 -4.00 3.74
C ALA A 513 1.24 -2.98 4.87
N VAL A 514 0.58 -1.85 4.54
CA VAL A 514 0.17 -0.85 5.55
C VAL A 514 -0.90 -1.41 6.48
N GLN A 515 -1.89 -2.13 5.94
CA GLN A 515 -2.92 -2.80 6.75
C GLN A 515 -2.31 -3.83 7.70
N LEU A 516 -1.40 -4.68 7.19
CA LEU A 516 -0.67 -5.66 8.01
C LEU A 516 0.10 -4.99 9.15
N ALA A 517 0.81 -3.90 8.85
CA ALA A 517 1.55 -3.17 9.87
C ALA A 517 0.64 -2.56 10.93
N SER A 518 -0.47 -1.92 10.52
CA SER A 518 -1.45 -1.35 11.45
C SER A 518 -2.07 -2.43 12.34
N PHE A 519 -2.41 -3.58 11.75
CA PHE A 519 -2.93 -4.74 12.47
C PHE A 519 -1.92 -5.30 13.48
N LEU A 520 -0.66 -5.48 13.08
CA LEU A 520 0.40 -5.95 13.97
C LEU A 520 0.64 -4.99 15.14
N LEU A 521 0.71 -3.69 14.89
CA LEU A 521 0.91 -2.70 15.94
C LEU A 521 -0.29 -2.58 16.89
N ARG A 522 -1.49 -2.91 16.43
CA ARG A 522 -2.68 -2.92 17.27
C ARG A 522 -2.77 -4.17 18.16
N HIS A 523 -2.44 -5.34 17.60
CA HIS A 523 -2.68 -6.64 18.25
C HIS A 523 -1.41 -7.32 18.79
N ARG A 524 -0.24 -6.65 18.72
CA ARG A 524 1.02 -7.18 19.27
C ARG A 524 1.68 -6.14 20.16
N ASN A 525 2.20 -6.58 21.28
CA ASN A 525 3.08 -5.74 22.08
C ASN A 525 4.31 -5.33 21.24
N HIS A 526 4.72 -4.09 21.37
CA HIS A 526 5.87 -3.57 20.64
C HIS A 526 6.56 -2.46 21.43
N LEU A 527 7.85 -2.25 21.14
CA LEU A 527 8.62 -1.14 21.63
C LEU A 527 8.83 -0.13 20.50
N THR A 528 8.49 1.11 20.75
CA THR A 528 8.78 2.21 19.82
C THR A 528 10.26 2.54 19.88
N ARG A 529 11.03 2.19 18.84
CA ARG A 529 12.46 2.47 18.72
C ARG A 529 12.76 3.82 18.07
N GLY A 530 11.77 4.38 17.38
CA GLY A 530 11.85 5.71 16.80
C GLY A 530 12.59 5.81 15.48
N LEU A 531 12.96 7.04 15.13
CA LEU A 531 13.58 7.39 13.87
C LEU A 531 14.99 6.77 13.72
N MET A 532 15.21 6.08 12.63
CA MET A 532 16.53 5.54 12.27
C MET A 532 17.37 6.61 11.54
N ALA A 533 17.91 7.55 12.31
CA ALA A 533 18.59 8.76 11.83
C ALA A 533 20.01 8.52 11.27
N ARG A 534 20.30 7.36 10.67
CA ARG A 534 21.60 7.06 10.04
C ARG A 534 21.61 7.49 8.58
N PRO A 535 22.24 8.61 8.22
CA PRO A 535 22.36 9.01 6.83
C PRO A 535 23.24 8.03 6.05
N PHE A 536 22.98 7.94 4.78
CA PHE A 536 23.75 7.14 3.85
C PHE A 536 23.84 7.86 2.51
N VAL A 537 24.97 7.75 1.82
CA VAL A 537 25.14 8.30 0.48
C VAL A 537 25.61 7.17 -0.44
N HIS A 538 24.83 6.91 -1.50
CA HIS A 538 25.23 6.00 -2.56
C HIS A 538 25.83 6.80 -3.72
N GLU A 539 27.08 6.52 -4.06
CA GLU A 539 27.78 7.15 -5.18
C GLU A 539 27.90 6.17 -6.35
N PHE A 540 27.60 6.63 -7.54
CA PHE A 540 27.71 5.82 -8.75
C PHE A 540 28.00 6.69 -9.98
N THR A 541 28.43 6.06 -11.08
CA THR A 541 28.70 6.78 -12.33
C THR A 541 27.69 6.40 -13.40
N TRP A 542 27.08 7.40 -14.00
CA TRP A 542 26.16 7.24 -15.12
C TRP A 542 26.58 8.12 -16.30
N ARG A 543 26.83 7.52 -17.48
CA ARG A 543 27.28 8.22 -18.69
C ARG A 543 28.47 9.18 -18.45
N GLY A 544 29.43 8.74 -17.66
CA GLY A 544 30.63 9.53 -17.34
C GLY A 544 30.43 10.57 -16.21
N THR A 545 29.23 10.80 -15.74
CA THR A 545 28.93 11.74 -14.65
C THR A 545 28.85 11.00 -13.31
N LYS A 546 29.58 11.49 -12.30
CA LYS A 546 29.44 11.01 -10.91
C LYS A 546 28.17 11.57 -10.32
N LEU A 547 27.31 10.70 -9.83
CA LEU A 547 26.03 11.03 -9.20
C LEU A 547 26.03 10.56 -7.75
N LYS A 548 25.28 11.27 -6.90
CA LYS A 548 25.10 10.95 -5.48
C LYS A 548 23.63 10.82 -5.16
N LEU A 549 23.27 9.79 -4.43
CA LEU A 549 21.95 9.55 -3.88
C LEU A 549 22.05 9.67 -2.36
N PRO A 550 21.67 10.82 -1.79
CA PRO A 550 21.63 10.98 -0.34
C PRO A 550 20.38 10.30 0.23
N ILE A 551 20.55 9.55 1.30
CA ILE A 551 19.49 8.96 2.10
C ILE A 551 19.59 9.56 3.50
N PRO A 552 18.72 10.51 3.87
CA PRO A 552 18.85 11.27 5.12
C PRO A 552 18.54 10.42 6.36
N GLN A 553 17.67 9.45 6.23
CA GLN A 553 17.19 8.57 7.30
C GLN A 553 16.73 7.22 6.71
N ARG A 554 16.56 6.21 7.58
CA ARG A 554 16.24 4.84 7.14
C ARG A 554 14.81 4.39 7.48
N GLY A 555 13.96 5.27 7.97
CA GLY A 555 12.60 5.00 8.39
C GLY A 555 12.42 5.07 9.91
N TYR A 556 11.22 4.73 10.36
CA TYR A 556 10.81 4.73 11.77
C TYR A 556 10.57 3.30 12.22
N ARG A 557 11.23 2.86 13.31
CA ARG A 557 11.28 1.46 13.73
C ARG A 557 10.43 1.18 14.97
N PHE A 558 9.65 0.12 14.88
CA PHE A 558 9.03 -0.57 16.00
C PHE A 558 9.67 -1.96 16.16
N GLU A 559 9.78 -2.43 17.39
CA GLU A 559 10.26 -3.77 17.72
C GLU A 559 9.12 -4.58 18.34
N LEU A 560 8.67 -5.63 17.64
CA LEU A 560 7.59 -6.52 18.09
C LEU A 560 8.09 -7.41 19.24
N THR A 561 7.30 -7.53 20.30
CA THR A 561 7.67 -8.21 21.56
C THR A 561 6.50 -9.05 22.10
N PRO A 562 6.51 -10.38 21.97
CA PRO A 562 7.49 -11.18 21.27
C PRO A 562 7.44 -10.99 19.75
N PRO A 563 8.52 -11.35 19.04
CA PRO A 563 8.52 -11.35 17.57
C PRO A 563 7.46 -12.27 16.98
N VAL A 564 7.00 -11.99 15.76
CA VAL A 564 6.08 -12.85 15.03
C VAL A 564 6.86 -13.95 14.32
N GLU A 565 6.46 -15.20 14.52
CA GLU A 565 7.03 -16.36 13.83
C GLU A 565 6.69 -16.33 12.35
N VAL A 566 7.68 -16.61 11.51
CA VAL A 566 7.53 -16.72 10.05
C VAL A 566 8.14 -18.02 9.57
N GLU A 567 7.40 -18.80 8.82
CA GLU A 567 7.89 -19.98 8.15
C GLU A 567 7.82 -19.80 6.63
N VAL A 568 8.98 -19.96 5.97
CA VAL A 568 9.05 -19.92 4.50
C VAL A 568 9.14 -21.37 4.00
N LEU A 569 8.08 -21.82 3.36
CA LEU A 569 7.98 -23.18 2.83
C LEU A 569 8.83 -23.35 1.55
N PRO A 570 9.29 -24.58 1.25
CA PRO A 570 10.14 -24.83 0.10
C PRO A 570 9.46 -24.56 -1.25
N GLY A 571 8.14 -24.65 -1.32
CA GLY A 571 7.38 -24.63 -2.57
C GLY A 571 7.68 -25.84 -3.46
N THR A 572 7.14 -25.85 -4.67
CA THR A 572 7.34 -26.93 -5.65
C THR A 572 8.26 -26.50 -6.77
N VAL A 573 9.48 -27.08 -6.84
CA VAL A 573 10.41 -26.77 -7.93
C VAL A 573 9.91 -27.40 -9.24
N ARG A 574 9.65 -26.55 -10.22
CA ARG A 574 9.18 -26.91 -11.56
C ARG A 574 10.29 -26.83 -12.60
N GLY A 575 10.07 -27.46 -13.74
CA GLY A 575 10.99 -27.40 -14.87
C GLY A 575 12.18 -28.37 -14.75
N LYS A 576 13.20 -28.13 -15.58
CA LYS A 576 14.39 -29.02 -15.69
C LYS A 576 15.49 -28.65 -14.73
N ILE A 577 15.57 -27.36 -14.34
CA ILE A 577 16.60 -26.86 -13.41
C ILE A 577 16.08 -27.03 -11.99
N GLN A 578 16.66 -27.98 -11.26
CA GLN A 578 16.20 -28.37 -9.92
C GLN A 578 16.98 -27.68 -8.79
N ARG A 579 18.01 -26.91 -9.10
CA ARG A 579 18.85 -26.21 -8.12
C ARG A 579 18.97 -24.74 -8.46
N VAL A 580 19.03 -23.88 -7.45
CA VAL A 580 19.21 -22.44 -7.60
C VAL A 580 20.46 -22.14 -8.41
N PRO A 581 20.35 -21.39 -9.52
CA PRO A 581 21.51 -20.96 -10.31
C PRO A 581 22.37 -19.95 -9.53
N LEU A 582 23.58 -20.33 -9.18
CA LEU A 582 24.49 -19.48 -8.39
C LEU A 582 25.35 -18.54 -9.24
N ARG A 583 25.42 -18.77 -10.55
CA ARG A 583 26.28 -18.00 -11.46
C ARG A 583 25.49 -16.93 -12.21
N ILE A 584 26.13 -15.76 -12.40
CA ILE A 584 25.61 -14.73 -13.30
C ILE A 584 25.73 -15.25 -14.74
N VAL A 585 24.65 -15.25 -15.47
CA VAL A 585 24.58 -15.64 -16.88
C VAL A 585 24.56 -14.40 -17.78
N LYS A 586 25.08 -14.51 -18.97
CA LYS A 586 25.02 -13.43 -19.96
C LYS A 586 23.53 -13.14 -20.26
N LEU A 587 23.20 -11.87 -20.46
CA LEU A 587 21.87 -11.50 -20.94
C LEU A 587 21.61 -12.24 -22.26
N PRO A 588 20.44 -12.91 -22.41
CA PRO A 588 20.05 -13.47 -23.69
C PRO A 588 19.99 -12.33 -24.72
N ARG A 589 20.44 -12.60 -25.94
CA ARG A 589 20.24 -11.64 -27.03
C ARG A 589 18.74 -11.45 -27.19
N PRO A 590 18.25 -10.21 -27.39
CA PRO A 590 16.85 -10.00 -27.74
C PRO A 590 16.52 -10.92 -28.94
N GLN A 591 15.57 -11.80 -28.77
CA GLN A 591 15.01 -12.48 -29.93
C GLN A 591 14.34 -11.37 -30.75
N ALA A 592 14.80 -11.20 -32.00
CA ALA A 592 14.08 -10.37 -32.95
C ALA A 592 12.68 -10.99 -33.09
N HIS A 593 11.69 -10.39 -32.47
CA HIS A 593 10.32 -10.76 -32.76
C HIS A 593 10.09 -10.48 -34.23
N ALA A 594 9.40 -11.37 -34.92
CA ALA A 594 9.07 -11.18 -36.33
C ALA A 594 8.35 -9.83 -36.61
N SER A 595 7.84 -9.15 -35.56
CA SER A 595 7.33 -7.78 -35.61
C SER A 595 8.43 -6.70 -35.74
N ASP A 596 9.69 -6.98 -35.35
CA ASP A 596 10.77 -6.01 -35.45
C ASP A 596 11.35 -5.90 -36.89
N ALA A 597 11.02 -6.85 -37.75
CA ALA A 597 11.36 -6.76 -39.17
C ALA A 597 10.64 -5.61 -39.88
N ALA A 598 9.49 -5.16 -39.35
CA ALA A 598 8.75 -4.00 -39.87
C ALA A 598 9.20 -2.66 -39.28
N ALA A 599 10.00 -2.66 -38.19
CA ALA A 599 10.50 -1.46 -37.53
C ALA A 599 11.83 -0.94 -38.12
N LYS A 600 12.39 -1.61 -39.12
CA LYS A 600 13.67 -1.23 -39.76
C LYS A 600 13.61 -0.13 -40.81
N VAL A 601 12.48 0.52 -40.98
CA VAL A 601 12.36 1.69 -41.88
C VAL A 601 11.92 2.91 -41.08
N ALA A 602 12.68 3.28 -40.06
CA ALA A 602 12.73 4.66 -39.62
C ALA A 602 13.98 5.30 -40.24
N PRO A 603 13.89 6.46 -40.88
CA PRO A 603 15.07 7.14 -41.39
C PRO A 603 16.05 7.40 -40.25
N PRO A 604 17.36 7.34 -40.51
CA PRO A 604 18.36 7.64 -39.49
C PRO A 604 18.14 9.05 -38.96
N LEU A 605 18.16 9.18 -37.63
CA LEU A 605 18.26 10.48 -36.98
C LEU A 605 19.50 11.19 -37.52
N PRO A 606 19.43 12.50 -37.85
CA PRO A 606 20.59 13.23 -38.30
C PRO A 606 21.72 13.14 -37.25
N PRO A 607 22.98 13.14 -37.67
CA PRO A 607 24.10 13.04 -36.76
C PRO A 607 24.08 14.17 -35.75
N GLU A 608 24.34 13.84 -34.48
CA GLU A 608 24.54 14.82 -33.42
C GLU A 608 25.71 15.72 -33.83
N GLY A 609 25.46 16.97 -34.19
CA GLY A 609 26.53 17.92 -34.48
C GLY A 609 26.26 19.06 -35.48
N SER A 610 25.04 19.27 -35.96
CA SER A 610 24.76 20.49 -36.73
C SER A 610 24.16 21.56 -35.83
N GLU A 611 25.01 22.48 -35.38
CA GLU A 611 24.61 23.79 -34.87
C GLU A 611 23.77 24.51 -35.94
N VAL A 612 22.48 24.72 -35.66
CA VAL A 612 21.66 25.66 -36.44
C VAL A 612 22.05 27.06 -36.02
N GLN A 613 22.89 27.71 -36.81
CA GLN A 613 23.13 29.14 -36.68
C GLN A 613 21.81 29.89 -36.83
N ALA A 614 21.43 30.60 -35.79
CA ALA A 614 20.30 31.50 -35.81
C ALA A 614 20.64 32.69 -36.74
N ALA A 615 19.82 32.91 -37.77
CA ALA A 615 19.89 34.09 -38.61
C ALA A 615 19.55 35.35 -37.80
N PRO A 616 20.24 36.48 -38.02
CA PRO A 616 19.97 37.72 -37.31
C PRO A 616 18.62 38.34 -37.71
N PRO A 617 17.95 39.10 -36.83
CA PRO A 617 16.67 39.70 -37.11
C PRO A 617 16.82 40.81 -38.16
N LYS A 618 15.96 40.75 -39.18
CA LYS A 618 15.82 41.84 -40.15
C LYS A 618 15.25 43.07 -39.44
N GLN A 619 16.02 44.15 -39.45
CA GLN A 619 15.53 45.49 -39.11
C GLN A 619 14.54 45.95 -40.19
N SER A 620 13.32 46.25 -39.76
CA SER A 620 12.33 46.95 -40.57
C SER A 620 12.62 48.46 -40.50
N GLY A 621 12.92 49.05 -41.66
CA GLY A 621 12.77 50.48 -41.88
C GLY A 621 11.32 50.82 -42.12
#